data_fa92b84c7004e378e206f510508209d3
#
_entry.id   fa92b84c7004e378e206f510508209d3
#
_cell.length_a   1.000
_cell.length_b   1.000
_cell.length_c   1.000
_cell.angle_alpha   90.00
_cell.angle_beta   90.00
_cell.angle_gamma   90.00
#
_symmetry.space_group_name_H-M   'P 1'
#
loop_
_entity.id
_entity.type
_entity.pdbx_description
1 polymer ?
#
loop_
_entity_poly.entity_id
_entity_poly.type
_entity_poly.pdbx_seq_one_letter_code
_entity_poly.pdbx_strand_id
1 'polypeptide(L)'
;GFAIAQRALLLPTDAGNIMWECVSLVTDAAVAAIKARGGVKMIIISHPHFYASMVDWSHALGGVPILLNAADKEWIWHQAPQIELWSGDEHKLSDQVSLIRVGGHFSGSTALHWKVGPNTGGALFPGDALQVTYDRRQVSFMYSYPNLVPMKSSDIRAMRTRLAAYDSWPRVIRD
;
A
#
# COMPACT_ATOMS: atom_id res chain seq x y z
N GLY A 1 -13.21 9.92 -11.30
CA GLY A 1 -11.82 9.77 -10.87
C GLY A 1 -10.88 9.83 -12.06
N PHE A 2 -9.61 10.06 -11.81
CA PHE A 2 -8.57 10.00 -12.82
C PHE A 2 -8.08 8.56 -12.97
N ALA A 3 -7.68 8.14 -14.17
CA ALA A 3 -7.28 6.76 -14.48
C ALA A 3 -8.37 5.74 -14.07
N ILE A 4 -7.98 4.68 -13.37
CA ILE A 4 -8.90 3.65 -12.86
C ILE A 4 -9.47 3.99 -11.48
N ALA A 5 -9.66 5.26 -11.17
CA ALA A 5 -10.10 5.77 -9.88
C ALA A 5 -9.13 5.45 -8.73
N GLN A 6 -7.82 5.57 -9.00
CA GLN A 6 -6.77 5.42 -7.98
C GLN A 6 -7.00 6.34 -6.78
N ARG A 7 -6.66 5.85 -5.61
CA ARG A 7 -6.65 6.61 -4.36
C ARG A 7 -5.29 6.56 -3.70
N ALA A 8 -4.89 7.69 -3.10
CA ALA A 8 -3.81 7.73 -2.12
C ALA A 8 -4.42 8.09 -0.77
N LEU A 9 -3.93 7.48 0.29
CA LEU A 9 -4.43 7.70 1.64
C LEU A 9 -3.34 8.35 2.50
N LEU A 10 -3.72 9.35 3.30
CA LEU A 10 -2.86 9.91 4.34
C LEU A 10 -3.20 9.25 5.67
N LEU A 11 -2.25 8.49 6.21
CA LEU A 11 -2.40 7.72 7.44
C LEU A 11 -1.60 8.38 8.57
N PRO A 12 -2.27 9.02 9.56
CA PRO A 12 -1.61 9.63 10.71
C PRO A 12 -1.27 8.56 11.75
N THR A 13 -0.13 7.89 11.59
CA THR A 13 0.31 6.79 12.46
C THR A 13 1.34 7.26 13.50
N ASP A 14 1.66 6.40 14.48
CA ASP A 14 2.76 6.62 15.42
C ASP A 14 4.15 6.55 14.77
N ALA A 15 4.27 5.91 13.60
CA ALA A 15 5.46 5.96 12.76
C ALA A 15 5.64 7.31 12.04
N GLY A 16 4.69 8.24 12.19
CA GLY A 16 4.54 9.49 11.45
C GLY A 16 3.44 9.39 10.40
N ASN A 17 3.14 10.50 9.73
CA ASN A 17 2.19 10.49 8.62
C ASN A 17 2.75 9.68 7.46
N ILE A 18 2.01 8.68 7.01
CA ILE A 18 2.36 7.82 5.87
C ILE A 18 1.43 8.18 4.72
N MET A 19 1.99 8.39 3.52
CA MET A 19 1.21 8.37 2.29
C MET A 19 1.20 6.93 1.76
N TRP A 20 0.03 6.30 1.82
CA TRP A 20 -0.19 4.97 1.25
C TRP A 20 -0.70 5.13 -0.17
N GLU A 21 0.02 4.55 -1.11
CA GLU A 21 -0.15 4.67 -2.56
C GLU A 21 0.10 6.08 -3.13
N CYS A 22 0.23 6.14 -4.46
CA CYS A 22 0.35 7.38 -5.22
C CYS A 22 -0.68 7.42 -6.35
N VAL A 23 -1.39 8.53 -6.48
CA VAL A 23 -2.20 8.78 -7.68
C VAL A 23 -1.32 9.33 -8.82
N SER A 24 -1.70 9.08 -10.06
CA SER A 24 -0.88 9.44 -11.22
C SER A 24 -0.69 10.96 -11.42
N LEU A 25 -1.57 11.78 -10.86
CA LEU A 25 -1.52 13.23 -11.02
C LEU A 25 -1.08 13.93 -9.73
N VAL A 26 0.10 14.55 -9.76
CA VAL A 26 0.56 15.45 -8.70
C VAL A 26 0.01 16.85 -8.96
N THR A 27 -0.74 17.40 -8.01
CA THR A 27 -1.27 18.77 -8.10
C THR A 27 -0.83 19.62 -6.90
N ASP A 28 -0.62 20.91 -7.13
CA ASP A 28 -0.26 21.86 -6.06
C ASP A 28 -1.30 21.85 -4.93
N ALA A 29 -2.58 21.74 -5.27
CA ALA A 29 -3.67 21.69 -4.31
C ALA A 29 -3.59 20.44 -3.41
N ALA A 30 -3.28 19.27 -3.98
CA ALA A 30 -3.12 18.04 -3.20
C ALA A 30 -1.87 18.12 -2.32
N VAL A 31 -0.75 18.62 -2.84
CA VAL A 31 0.49 18.82 -2.09
C VAL A 31 0.26 19.80 -0.91
N ALA A 32 -0.40 20.93 -1.17
CA ALA A 32 -0.74 21.91 -0.13
C ALA A 32 -1.65 21.31 0.95
N ALA A 33 -2.66 20.52 0.56
CA ALA A 33 -3.56 19.84 1.48
C ALA A 33 -2.85 18.81 2.37
N ILE A 34 -1.87 18.08 1.84
CA ILE A 34 -1.03 17.14 2.60
C ILE A 34 -0.12 17.92 3.56
N LYS A 35 0.56 18.97 3.08
CA LYS A 35 1.43 19.81 3.91
C LYS A 35 0.67 20.48 5.05
N ALA A 36 -0.55 20.96 4.81
CA ALA A 36 -1.42 21.56 5.84
C ALA A 36 -1.83 20.55 6.94
N ARG A 37 -1.73 19.24 6.68
CA ARG A 37 -1.97 18.17 7.66
C ARG A 37 -0.69 17.64 8.32
N GLY A 38 0.41 18.38 8.22
CA GLY A 38 1.71 18.02 8.81
C GLY A 38 2.66 17.29 7.84
N GLY A 39 2.34 17.28 6.55
CA GLY A 39 3.15 16.59 5.55
C GLY A 39 3.13 15.07 5.70
N VAL A 40 4.11 14.39 5.12
CA VAL A 40 4.34 12.95 5.27
C VAL A 40 5.79 12.69 5.64
N LYS A 41 6.02 11.62 6.38
CA LYS A 41 7.35 11.13 6.74
C LYS A 41 7.89 10.21 5.65
N MET A 42 7.02 9.47 4.99
CA MET A 42 7.37 8.51 3.93
C MET A 42 6.17 8.20 3.04
N ILE A 43 6.48 7.73 1.83
CA ILE A 43 5.52 7.15 0.89
C ILE A 43 5.71 5.63 0.93
N ILE A 44 4.63 4.87 0.97
CA ILE A 44 4.67 3.41 0.90
C ILE A 44 3.72 2.97 -0.19
N ILE A 45 4.20 2.10 -1.08
CA ILE A 45 3.42 1.64 -2.21
C ILE A 45 3.30 0.12 -2.17
N SER A 46 2.08 -0.36 -2.33
CA SER A 46 1.77 -1.78 -2.23
C SER A 46 2.32 -2.60 -3.38
N HIS A 47 2.32 -2.08 -4.62
CA HIS A 47 2.69 -2.84 -5.81
C HIS A 47 2.94 -1.93 -7.04
N PRO A 48 3.52 -2.46 -8.14
CA PRO A 48 3.99 -1.68 -9.28
C PRO A 48 2.98 -0.79 -10.01
N HIS A 49 1.68 -1.06 -9.94
CA HIS A 49 0.66 -0.22 -10.63
C HIS A 49 0.65 1.24 -10.14
N PHE A 50 1.21 1.52 -8.95
CA PHE A 50 1.28 2.85 -8.37
C PHE A 50 2.68 3.49 -8.46
N TYR A 51 3.65 2.88 -9.17
CA TYR A 51 5.02 3.40 -9.22
C TYR A 51 5.22 4.60 -10.13
N ALA A 52 4.30 4.85 -11.08
CA ALA A 52 4.50 5.80 -12.18
C ALA A 52 4.84 7.24 -11.72
N SER A 53 4.25 7.73 -10.63
CA SER A 53 4.42 9.12 -10.15
C SER A 53 5.06 9.21 -8.77
N MET A 54 5.55 8.09 -8.22
CA MET A 54 6.05 8.05 -6.83
C MET A 54 7.21 9.02 -6.58
N VAL A 55 8.11 9.16 -7.56
CA VAL A 55 9.27 10.06 -7.44
C VAL A 55 8.83 11.52 -7.49
N ASP A 56 7.86 11.86 -8.36
CA ASP A 56 7.30 13.21 -8.43
C ASP A 56 6.59 13.59 -7.13
N TRP A 57 5.82 12.66 -6.55
CA TRP A 57 5.21 12.85 -5.22
C TRP A 57 6.25 13.05 -4.14
N SER A 58 7.31 12.23 -4.12
CA SER A 58 8.39 12.39 -3.15
C SER A 58 9.02 13.78 -3.25
N HIS A 59 9.38 14.22 -4.46
CA HIS A 59 9.95 15.55 -4.69
C HIS A 59 9.01 16.68 -4.25
N ALA A 60 7.73 16.62 -4.62
CA ALA A 60 6.74 17.63 -4.24
C ALA A 60 6.52 17.72 -2.72
N LEU A 61 6.73 16.61 -2.02
CA LEU A 61 6.60 16.52 -0.56
C LEU A 61 7.92 16.76 0.21
N GLY A 62 8.99 17.16 -0.49
CA GLY A 62 10.26 17.52 0.15
C GLY A 62 11.35 16.45 0.07
N GLY A 63 11.23 15.49 -0.85
CA GLY A 63 12.22 14.43 -1.04
C GLY A 63 12.08 13.29 -0.02
N VAL A 64 10.87 13.01 0.42
CA VAL A 64 10.59 11.97 1.42
C VAL A 64 10.91 10.56 0.88
N PRO A 65 11.34 9.61 1.73
CA PRO A 65 11.63 8.25 1.30
C PRO A 65 10.39 7.53 0.74
N ILE A 66 10.64 6.62 -0.21
CA ILE A 66 9.64 5.78 -0.87
C ILE A 66 9.98 4.33 -0.54
N LEU A 67 9.17 3.66 0.26
CA LEU A 67 9.38 2.27 0.65
C LEU A 67 8.67 1.33 -0.29
N LEU A 68 9.44 0.42 -0.92
CA LEU A 68 8.96 -0.61 -1.84
C LEU A 68 9.48 -1.98 -1.44
N ASN A 69 8.75 -3.05 -1.74
CA ASN A 69 9.27 -4.39 -1.52
C ASN A 69 10.29 -4.77 -2.61
N ALA A 70 11.45 -5.29 -2.21
CA ALA A 70 12.54 -5.65 -3.09
C ALA A 70 12.19 -6.76 -4.11
N ALA A 71 11.15 -7.57 -3.85
CA ALA A 71 10.70 -8.60 -4.79
C ALA A 71 10.08 -8.02 -6.07
N ASP A 72 9.70 -6.74 -6.06
CA ASP A 72 9.16 -6.03 -7.23
C ASP A 72 10.15 -5.03 -7.83
N LYS A 73 11.44 -5.11 -7.49
CA LYS A 73 12.49 -4.19 -7.96
C LYS A 73 12.61 -4.10 -9.48
N GLU A 74 12.29 -5.16 -10.21
CA GLU A 74 12.34 -5.21 -11.67
C GLU A 74 11.35 -4.25 -12.35
N TRP A 75 10.31 -3.83 -11.64
CA TRP A 75 9.29 -2.88 -12.09
C TRP A 75 9.64 -1.41 -11.82
N ILE A 76 10.79 -1.14 -11.18
CA ILE A 76 11.24 0.22 -10.87
C ILE A 76 12.00 0.75 -12.08
N TRP A 77 11.29 1.39 -12.99
CA TRP A 77 11.90 1.95 -14.20
C TRP A 77 12.52 3.33 -13.99
N HIS A 78 11.99 4.09 -13.02
CA HIS A 78 12.53 5.41 -12.66
C HIS A 78 13.30 5.30 -11.35
N GLN A 79 14.62 5.19 -11.44
CA GLN A 79 15.52 5.11 -10.29
C GLN A 79 15.68 6.50 -9.65
N ALA A 80 15.60 6.56 -8.33
CA ALA A 80 15.78 7.78 -7.55
C ALA A 80 16.38 7.45 -6.18
N PRO A 81 17.19 8.34 -5.59
CA PRO A 81 17.84 8.10 -4.29
C PRO A 81 16.85 8.00 -3.13
N GLN A 82 15.62 8.47 -3.29
CA GLN A 82 14.56 8.35 -2.29
C GLN A 82 13.96 6.94 -2.18
N ILE A 83 14.21 6.06 -3.16
CA ILE A 83 13.65 4.71 -3.17
C ILE A 83 14.44 3.82 -2.22
N GLU A 84 13.75 3.33 -1.20
CA GLU A 84 14.27 2.40 -0.20
C GLU A 84 13.60 1.04 -0.37
N LEU A 85 14.40 -0.02 -0.52
CA LEU A 85 13.89 -1.37 -0.70
C LEU A 85 13.96 -2.14 0.63
N TRP A 86 12.84 -2.70 1.02
CA TRP A 86 12.80 -3.64 2.13
C TRP A 86 12.58 -5.08 1.64
N SER A 87 13.06 -6.06 2.42
CA SER A 87 13.03 -7.49 2.09
C SER A 87 12.45 -8.31 3.23
N GLY A 88 12.09 -9.55 2.92
CA GLY A 88 11.49 -10.46 3.89
C GLY A 88 9.96 -10.48 3.79
N ASP A 89 9.34 -11.13 4.76
CA ASP A 89 7.88 -11.28 4.80
C ASP A 89 7.19 -10.19 5.62
N GLU A 90 7.94 -9.52 6.52
CA GLU A 90 7.46 -8.41 7.36
C GLU A 90 8.53 -7.32 7.47
N HIS A 91 8.08 -6.06 7.53
CA HIS A 91 8.90 -4.90 7.87
C HIS A 91 8.15 -4.02 8.87
N LYS A 92 8.63 -3.97 10.11
CA LYS A 92 8.03 -3.14 11.17
C LYS A 92 8.49 -1.70 11.05
N LEU A 93 7.52 -0.79 10.96
CA LEU A 93 7.75 0.67 10.98
C LEU A 93 7.65 1.22 12.40
N SER A 94 6.81 0.61 13.24
CA SER A 94 6.62 0.90 14.66
C SER A 94 5.99 -0.30 15.37
N ASP A 95 5.69 -0.16 16.66
CA ASP A 95 4.93 -1.18 17.40
C ASP A 95 3.48 -1.33 16.92
N GLN A 96 2.97 -0.33 16.19
CA GLN A 96 1.59 -0.27 15.70
C GLN A 96 1.46 -0.52 14.20
N VAL A 97 2.53 -0.36 13.42
CA VAL A 97 2.47 -0.41 11.96
C VAL A 97 3.48 -1.39 11.40
N SER A 98 3.00 -2.36 10.65
CA SER A 98 3.82 -3.34 9.93
C SER A 98 3.45 -3.37 8.44
N LEU A 99 4.44 -3.56 7.59
CA LEU A 99 4.29 -3.93 6.20
C LEU A 99 4.42 -5.45 6.07
N ILE A 100 3.51 -6.07 5.35
CA ILE A 100 3.44 -7.53 5.18
C ILE A 100 3.54 -7.83 3.70
N ARG A 101 4.54 -8.60 3.29
CA ARG A 101 4.61 -9.10 1.92
C ARG A 101 3.57 -10.20 1.71
N VAL A 102 2.45 -9.86 1.13
CA VAL A 102 1.36 -10.81 0.85
C VAL A 102 1.56 -11.58 -0.45
N GLY A 103 2.19 -10.97 -1.44
CA GLY A 103 2.42 -11.57 -2.76
C GLY A 103 1.13 -11.73 -3.57
N GLY A 104 1.12 -12.67 -4.51
CA GLY A 104 -0.04 -13.06 -5.30
C GLY A 104 -0.26 -12.17 -6.53
N HIS A 105 -0.69 -10.94 -6.38
CA HIS A 105 -0.90 -9.99 -7.48
C HIS A 105 0.43 -9.61 -8.15
N PHE A 106 1.44 -9.20 -7.35
CA PHE A 106 2.87 -9.15 -7.70
C PHE A 106 3.67 -9.91 -6.66
N SER A 107 4.93 -10.24 -6.95
CA SER A 107 5.79 -11.00 -6.03
C SER A 107 6.03 -10.26 -4.71
N GLY A 108 6.14 -8.94 -4.78
CA GLY A 108 6.35 -8.03 -3.64
C GLY A 108 5.08 -7.35 -3.14
N SER A 109 3.88 -7.74 -3.64
CA SER A 109 2.64 -7.13 -3.19
C SER A 109 2.58 -7.05 -1.67
N THR A 110 2.40 -5.85 -1.17
CA THR A 110 2.52 -5.47 0.24
C THR A 110 1.16 -5.05 0.78
N ALA A 111 0.82 -5.50 1.98
CA ALA A 111 -0.26 -4.94 2.78
C ALA A 111 0.33 -4.13 3.94
N LEU A 112 -0.32 -3.03 4.32
CA LEU A 112 -0.02 -2.31 5.55
C LEU A 112 -1.03 -2.72 6.62
N HIS A 113 -0.54 -3.21 7.74
CA HIS A 113 -1.33 -3.47 8.93
C HIS A 113 -1.10 -2.36 9.96
N TRP A 114 -2.18 -1.69 10.35
CA TRP A 114 -2.19 -0.68 11.41
C TRP A 114 -3.00 -1.19 12.59
N LYS A 115 -2.31 -1.66 13.64
CA LYS A 115 -2.87 -2.41 14.76
C LYS A 115 -3.99 -1.69 15.51
N VAL A 116 -3.89 -0.40 15.70
CA VAL A 116 -4.93 0.40 16.37
C VAL A 116 -5.91 1.05 15.38
N GLY A 117 -5.46 1.27 14.13
CA GLY A 117 -6.25 1.92 13.10
C GLY A 117 -6.70 3.35 13.46
N PRO A 118 -7.48 3.98 12.58
CA PRO A 118 -7.92 5.37 12.79
C PRO A 118 -9.02 5.51 13.85
N ASN A 119 -9.75 4.44 14.20
CA ASN A 119 -10.92 4.50 15.08
C ASN A 119 -11.03 3.29 16.02
N THR A 120 -9.92 2.83 16.56
CA THR A 120 -9.81 1.63 17.42
C THR A 120 -10.18 0.31 16.70
N GLY A 121 -9.36 -0.72 16.92
CA GLY A 121 -9.64 -2.07 16.44
C GLY A 121 -8.90 -2.51 15.17
N GLY A 122 -7.89 -1.75 14.73
CA GLY A 122 -7.02 -2.13 13.63
C GLY A 122 -7.57 -1.88 12.23
N ALA A 123 -6.66 -1.83 11.26
CA ALA A 123 -6.99 -1.72 9.84
C ALA A 123 -5.94 -2.43 8.99
N LEU A 124 -6.37 -3.07 7.91
CA LEU A 124 -5.52 -3.64 6.87
C LEU A 124 -5.74 -2.85 5.56
N PHE A 125 -4.64 -2.44 4.95
CA PHE A 125 -4.60 -1.78 3.65
C PHE A 125 -3.87 -2.73 2.68
N PRO A 126 -4.60 -3.54 1.92
CA PRO A 126 -4.00 -4.65 1.17
C PRO A 126 -3.55 -4.28 -0.25
N GLY A 127 -3.75 -3.03 -0.70
CA GLY A 127 -3.65 -2.70 -2.11
C GLY A 127 -4.57 -3.60 -2.94
N ASP A 128 -4.10 -4.01 -4.12
CA ASP A 128 -4.87 -4.90 -5.00
C ASP A 128 -4.72 -6.39 -4.66
N ALA A 129 -4.01 -6.74 -3.57
CA ALA A 129 -3.83 -8.14 -3.19
C ALA A 129 -5.15 -8.82 -2.80
N LEU A 130 -6.07 -8.10 -2.17
CA LEU A 130 -7.45 -8.55 -1.97
C LEU A 130 -8.45 -7.41 -2.13
N GLN A 131 -9.61 -7.75 -2.67
CA GLN A 131 -10.69 -6.82 -2.91
C GLN A 131 -11.89 -7.17 -2.05
N VAL A 132 -12.38 -6.20 -1.29
CA VAL A 132 -13.63 -6.34 -0.55
C VAL A 132 -14.80 -6.31 -1.52
N THR A 133 -15.70 -7.27 -1.41
CA THR A 133 -16.93 -7.33 -2.23
C THR A 133 -17.87 -6.17 -1.89
N TYR A 134 -18.76 -5.83 -2.82
CA TYR A 134 -19.67 -4.68 -2.66
C TYR A 134 -20.56 -4.80 -1.42
N ASP A 135 -20.97 -6.02 -1.05
CA ASP A 135 -21.77 -6.30 0.15
C ASP A 135 -20.95 -6.28 1.45
N ARG A 136 -19.61 -6.10 1.36
CA ARG A 136 -18.66 -6.06 2.47
C ARG A 136 -18.61 -7.32 3.33
N ARG A 137 -19.03 -8.47 2.79
CA ARG A 137 -19.07 -9.74 3.52
C ARG A 137 -17.98 -10.71 3.10
N GLN A 138 -17.38 -10.49 1.95
CA GLN A 138 -16.39 -11.37 1.38
C GLN A 138 -15.22 -10.59 0.80
N VAL A 139 -14.14 -11.28 0.50
CA VAL A 139 -13.01 -10.76 -0.25
C VAL A 139 -12.79 -11.62 -1.49
N SER A 140 -12.37 -11.00 -2.58
CA SER A 140 -11.97 -11.67 -3.80
C SER A 140 -10.46 -11.48 -4.03
N PHE A 141 -9.89 -12.40 -4.81
CA PHE A 141 -8.47 -12.44 -5.12
C PHE A 141 -8.31 -12.56 -6.63
N MET A 142 -7.76 -11.53 -7.24
CA MET A 142 -7.53 -11.50 -8.68
C MET A 142 -6.05 -11.30 -8.97
N TYR A 143 -5.56 -12.06 -9.93
CA TYR A 143 -4.26 -11.80 -10.54
C TYR A 143 -4.34 -10.55 -11.44
N SER A 144 -5.44 -10.40 -12.18
CA SER A 144 -5.71 -9.20 -12.96
C SER A 144 -7.20 -8.85 -12.88
N TYR A 145 -7.51 -7.69 -12.29
CA TYR A 145 -8.89 -7.19 -12.20
C TYR A 145 -9.45 -6.79 -13.57
N PRO A 146 -8.74 -6.01 -14.42
CA PRO A 146 -9.27 -5.61 -15.72
C PRO A 146 -9.57 -6.79 -16.66
N ASN A 147 -8.75 -7.85 -16.56
CA ASN A 147 -8.88 -9.03 -17.43
C ASN A 147 -9.68 -10.16 -16.77
N LEU A 148 -10.18 -9.96 -15.56
CA LEU A 148 -10.94 -10.95 -14.78
C LEU A 148 -10.19 -12.29 -14.61
N VAL A 149 -8.85 -12.22 -14.49
CA VAL A 149 -8.01 -13.41 -14.27
C VAL A 149 -7.93 -13.70 -12.78
N PRO A 150 -8.43 -14.86 -12.32
CA PRO A 150 -8.39 -15.22 -10.92
C PRO A 150 -6.96 -15.55 -10.48
N MET A 151 -6.68 -15.32 -9.20
CA MET A 151 -5.42 -15.70 -8.58
C MET A 151 -5.34 -17.22 -8.40
N LYS A 152 -4.13 -17.78 -8.51
CA LYS A 152 -3.90 -19.20 -8.24
C LYS A 152 -4.26 -19.56 -6.81
N SER A 153 -4.89 -20.71 -6.61
CA SER A 153 -5.29 -21.15 -5.26
C SER A 153 -4.12 -21.40 -4.30
N SER A 154 -2.92 -21.71 -4.82
CA SER A 154 -1.69 -21.79 -4.03
C SER A 154 -1.32 -20.43 -3.43
N ASP A 155 -1.42 -19.37 -4.25
CA ASP A 155 -1.06 -18.01 -3.84
C ASP A 155 -2.07 -17.46 -2.82
N ILE A 156 -3.36 -17.74 -3.03
CA ILE A 156 -4.42 -17.41 -2.07
C ILE A 156 -4.15 -18.09 -0.71
N ARG A 157 -3.78 -19.38 -0.71
CA ARG A 157 -3.45 -20.09 0.54
C ARG A 157 -2.23 -19.48 1.23
N ALA A 158 -1.16 -19.20 0.49
CA ALA A 158 0.04 -18.57 1.03
C ALA A 158 -0.26 -17.19 1.62
N MET A 159 -1.05 -16.37 0.93
CA MET A 159 -1.49 -15.05 1.41
C MET A 159 -2.30 -15.17 2.71
N ARG A 160 -3.27 -16.09 2.76
CA ARG A 160 -4.06 -16.32 3.99
C ARG A 160 -3.19 -16.75 5.16
N THR A 161 -2.20 -17.61 4.93
CA THR A 161 -1.25 -18.03 5.99
C THR A 161 -0.45 -16.85 6.52
N ARG A 162 0.05 -15.95 5.63
CA ARG A 162 0.79 -14.75 6.05
C ARG A 162 -0.09 -13.78 6.84
N LEU A 163 -1.33 -13.60 6.44
CA LEU A 163 -2.27 -12.68 7.09
C LEU A 163 -2.86 -13.24 8.39
N ALA A 164 -2.87 -14.55 8.60
CA ALA A 164 -3.43 -15.18 9.80
C ALA A 164 -2.76 -14.74 11.11
N ALA A 165 -1.50 -14.31 11.05
CA ALA A 165 -0.79 -13.77 12.22
C ALA A 165 -1.29 -12.37 12.66
N TYR A 166 -2.16 -11.73 11.86
CA TYR A 166 -2.62 -10.36 12.04
C TYR A 166 -4.15 -10.29 12.21
N ASP A 167 -4.75 -11.23 12.95
CA ASP A 167 -6.22 -11.39 13.09
C ASP A 167 -6.95 -10.21 13.75
N SER A 168 -6.24 -9.18 14.18
CA SER A 168 -6.81 -8.00 14.86
C SER A 168 -7.19 -6.85 13.92
N TRP A 169 -7.63 -7.16 12.69
CA TRP A 169 -8.07 -6.14 11.72
C TRP A 169 -9.57 -6.28 11.40
N PRO A 170 -10.47 -5.66 12.18
CA PRO A 170 -11.90 -5.68 11.87
C PRO A 170 -12.27 -4.89 10.61
N ARG A 171 -11.29 -4.19 10.02
CA ARG A 171 -11.50 -3.37 8.83
C ARG A 171 -10.45 -3.64 7.77
N VAL A 172 -10.89 -3.96 6.57
CA VAL A 172 -10.09 -3.95 5.35
C VAL A 172 -10.42 -2.67 4.61
N ILE A 173 -9.41 -1.84 4.36
CA ILE A 173 -9.56 -0.57 3.65
C ILE A 173 -8.93 -0.74 2.29
N ARG A 174 -9.75 -0.63 1.26
CA ARG A 174 -9.32 -0.69 -0.13
C ARG A 174 -9.00 0.71 -0.66
N ASP A 175 -8.03 0.78 -1.54
CA ASP A 175 -7.62 1.96 -2.32
C ASP A 175 -8.62 2.34 -3.41
#